data_050612275ce9ab4fa89fed0be93d300c
#
_entry.id   050612275ce9ab4fa89fed0be93d300c
#
_cell.length_a   1.000
_cell.length_b   1.000
_cell.length_c   1.000
_cell.angle_alpha   90.00
_cell.angle_beta   90.00
_cell.angle_gamma   90.00
#
_symmetry.space_group_name_H-M   'P 1'
#
loop_
_entity.id
_entity.type
_entity.pdbx_description
1 polymer ?
#
loop_
_entity_poly.entity_id
_entity_poly.type
_entity_poly.pdbx_seq_one_letter_code
_entity_poly.pdbx_strand_id
1 'polypeptide(L)'
;NDYSFSTTNDESGESPMQDMQVDAICWAGNWLDADNNGFEDLHVANGYSEFTNYPAILDVYDEPDKLFYNEGGMFSESNSELFQSVSNLSFSTATGDYNRDGFPDLVSHRVGTYAKLLRSEPNGNHWIKFWLEGSISNRDAIGATIEVWVGENAQSRMLFAGENYLGQNSHWEHFGLGETA
;
A
#
# COMPACT_ATOMS: atom_id res chain seq x y z
N ASN A 1 10.27 -18.51 -15.71
CA ASN A 1 10.61 -17.11 -15.50
C ASN A 1 10.93 -16.95 -14.03
N ASP A 2 12.23 -16.97 -13.70
CA ASP A 2 12.71 -16.72 -12.35
C ASP A 2 12.63 -15.20 -12.11
N TYR A 3 11.71 -14.77 -11.26
CA TYR A 3 11.75 -13.44 -10.69
C TYR A 3 12.85 -13.43 -9.62
N SER A 4 14.07 -13.16 -10.04
CA SER A 4 15.13 -12.85 -9.10
C SER A 4 15.03 -11.38 -8.75
N PHE A 5 14.72 -11.06 -7.49
CA PHE A 5 14.99 -9.74 -6.96
C PHE A 5 16.50 -9.54 -6.93
N SER A 6 17.04 -8.80 -7.89
CA SER A 6 18.41 -8.34 -7.78
C SER A 6 18.38 -7.03 -7.01
N THR A 7 19.04 -7.00 -5.85
CA THR A 7 19.43 -5.74 -5.25
C THR A 7 20.48 -5.12 -6.17
N THR A 8 20.06 -4.22 -7.05
CA THR A 8 21.02 -3.38 -7.77
C THR A 8 21.49 -2.32 -6.78
N ASN A 9 22.66 -2.52 -6.21
CA ASN A 9 23.35 -1.41 -5.55
C ASN A 9 23.59 -0.34 -6.60
N ASP A 10 23.20 0.89 -6.29
CA ASP A 10 23.66 2.04 -7.08
C ASP A 10 25.19 2.20 -6.91
N GLU A 11 25.79 3.13 -7.65
CA GLU A 11 27.24 3.37 -7.55
C GLU A 11 27.69 3.85 -6.16
N SER A 12 26.75 4.23 -5.26
CA SER A 12 27.02 4.57 -3.85
C SER A 12 27.09 3.34 -2.95
N GLY A 13 26.64 2.17 -3.43
CA GLY A 13 26.60 0.92 -2.67
C GLY A 13 25.42 0.82 -1.71
N GLU A 14 24.50 1.76 -1.75
CA GLU A 14 23.27 1.72 -0.97
C GLU A 14 22.17 1.00 -1.76
N SER A 15 21.48 0.09 -1.10
CA SER A 15 20.33 -0.59 -1.68
C SER A 15 19.10 0.31 -1.57
N PRO A 16 18.32 0.53 -2.65
CA PRO A 16 17.05 1.27 -2.57
C PRO A 16 16.06 0.67 -1.55
N MET A 17 16.26 -0.59 -1.18
CA MET A 17 15.44 -1.31 -0.19
C MET A 17 16.00 -1.20 1.25
N GLN A 18 17.10 -0.48 1.47
CA GLN A 18 17.78 -0.45 2.78
C GLN A 18 16.97 0.33 3.82
N ASP A 19 16.09 1.23 3.38
CA ASP A 19 15.28 2.06 4.25
C ASP A 19 13.92 1.44 4.61
N MET A 20 13.59 0.26 4.06
CA MET A 20 12.35 -0.46 4.33
C MET A 20 12.51 -1.53 5.40
N GLN A 21 13.17 -1.20 6.52
CA GLN A 21 13.32 -2.15 7.61
C GLN A 21 12.02 -2.24 8.41
N VAL A 22 11.45 -3.44 8.48
CA VAL A 22 10.27 -3.74 9.28
C VAL A 22 10.63 -4.82 10.29
N ASP A 23 10.99 -4.41 11.49
CA ASP A 23 11.28 -5.31 12.60
C ASP A 23 9.97 -5.66 13.35
N ALA A 24 9.01 -6.23 12.64
CA ALA A 24 7.68 -6.49 13.15
C ALA A 24 7.06 -7.74 12.49
N ILE A 25 5.98 -8.25 13.07
CA ILE A 25 5.18 -9.29 12.41
C ILE A 25 4.20 -8.60 11.46
N CYS A 26 4.46 -8.73 10.16
CA CYS A 26 3.65 -8.14 9.11
C CYS A 26 2.52 -9.09 8.71
N TRP A 27 1.29 -8.61 8.71
CA TRP A 27 0.10 -9.36 8.31
C TRP A 27 -0.40 -9.00 6.91
N ALA A 28 -0.38 -7.72 6.57
CA ALA A 28 -0.81 -7.24 5.26
C ALA A 28 0.15 -6.19 4.72
N GLY A 29 0.41 -6.24 3.41
CA GLY A 29 1.04 -5.18 2.65
C GLY A 29 0.05 -4.64 1.63
N ASN A 30 -0.14 -3.34 1.56
CA ASN A 30 -1.09 -2.72 0.66
C ASN A 30 -0.41 -1.62 -0.15
N TRP A 31 -0.50 -1.73 -1.46
CA TRP A 31 0.03 -0.75 -2.38
C TRP A 31 -1.03 0.29 -2.69
N LEU A 32 -0.67 1.55 -2.63
CA LEU A 32 -1.52 2.69 -2.96
C LEU A 32 -0.62 3.88 -3.34
N ASP A 33 -1.09 4.75 -4.19
CA ASP A 33 -0.44 6.03 -4.50
C ASP A 33 -1.11 7.11 -3.65
N ALA A 34 -0.65 7.24 -2.38
CA ALA A 34 -1.31 8.05 -1.36
C ALA A 34 -1.23 9.55 -1.63
N ASP A 35 -0.22 9.98 -2.37
CA ASP A 35 0.03 11.39 -2.69
C ASP A 35 -0.18 11.72 -4.18
N ASN A 36 -0.60 10.74 -4.99
CA ASN A 36 -0.84 10.87 -6.42
C ASN A 36 0.40 11.29 -7.24
N ASN A 37 1.61 10.95 -6.77
CA ASN A 37 2.84 11.26 -7.49
C ASN A 37 3.12 10.34 -8.70
N GLY A 38 2.34 9.26 -8.85
CA GLY A 38 2.45 8.27 -9.93
C GLY A 38 3.26 7.04 -9.56
N PHE A 39 3.75 6.94 -8.32
CA PHE A 39 4.46 5.78 -7.80
C PHE A 39 3.70 5.18 -6.62
N GLU A 40 3.52 3.86 -6.61
CA GLU A 40 2.82 3.22 -5.50
C GLU A 40 3.66 3.21 -4.24
N ASP A 41 3.07 3.70 -3.16
CA ASP A 41 3.54 3.63 -1.79
C ASP A 41 3.20 2.28 -1.17
N LEU A 42 3.87 1.91 -0.08
CA LEU A 42 3.60 0.67 0.62
C LEU A 42 3.15 0.93 2.05
N HIS A 43 1.91 0.53 2.34
CA HIS A 43 1.45 0.41 3.73
C HIS A 43 1.64 -1.01 4.23
N VAL A 44 2.17 -1.15 5.46
CA VAL A 44 2.39 -2.43 6.13
C VAL A 44 1.60 -2.45 7.43
N ALA A 45 0.65 -3.39 7.53
CA ALA A 45 -0.09 -3.64 8.76
C ALA A 45 0.70 -4.62 9.63
N ASN A 46 1.03 -4.18 10.81
CA ASN A 46 1.83 -4.93 11.77
C ASN A 46 1.04 -5.29 13.02
N GLY A 47 1.53 -6.28 13.74
CA GLY A 47 1.01 -6.59 15.05
C GLY A 47 1.38 -7.97 15.56
N TYR A 48 1.53 -8.09 16.84
CA TYR A 48 1.78 -9.35 17.51
C TYR A 48 0.47 -9.99 17.97
N SER A 49 0.30 -11.30 17.73
CA SER A 49 -0.82 -12.07 18.26
C SER A 49 -0.34 -13.05 19.32
N GLU A 50 -0.87 -12.95 20.54
CA GLU A 50 -0.64 -13.94 21.60
C GLU A 50 -1.15 -15.34 21.24
N PHE A 51 -1.94 -15.47 20.17
CA PHE A 51 -2.40 -16.76 19.65
C PHE A 51 -1.30 -17.61 19.02
N THR A 52 -0.16 -17.03 18.71
CA THR A 52 1.02 -17.78 18.35
C THR A 52 1.74 -18.14 19.63
N ASN A 53 1.67 -19.41 20.06
CA ASN A 53 2.44 -19.98 21.17
C ASN A 53 3.97 -19.90 20.94
N TYR A 54 4.45 -18.78 20.50
CA TYR A 54 5.89 -18.50 20.44
C TYR A 54 6.33 -17.92 21.79
N PRO A 55 7.10 -18.67 22.56
CA PRO A 55 7.56 -18.17 23.83
C PRO A 55 8.46 -16.96 23.61
N ALA A 56 8.08 -15.84 24.17
CA ALA A 56 8.93 -14.78 24.70
C ALA A 56 10.31 -14.55 24.01
N ILE A 57 10.34 -14.42 22.70
CA ILE A 57 11.59 -14.00 22.03
C ILE A 57 11.63 -12.49 21.84
N LEU A 58 10.47 -11.84 21.92
CA LEU A 58 10.40 -10.42 21.69
C LEU A 58 9.49 -9.78 22.74
N ASP A 59 10.01 -8.80 23.46
CA ASP A 59 9.23 -7.76 24.14
C ASP A 59 8.55 -6.87 23.07
N VAL A 60 7.87 -7.48 22.09
CA VAL A 60 7.33 -6.79 20.93
C VAL A 60 5.83 -6.60 21.11
N TYR A 61 5.48 -5.73 22.04
CA TYR A 61 4.09 -5.29 22.24
C TYR A 61 3.76 -4.01 21.45
N ASP A 62 4.73 -3.43 20.76
CA ASP A 62 4.61 -2.13 20.12
C ASP A 62 5.08 -2.23 18.65
N GLU A 63 4.18 -2.74 17.80
CA GLU A 63 4.43 -2.90 16.37
C GLU A 63 3.47 -1.98 15.59
N PRO A 64 3.81 -0.69 15.42
CA PRO A 64 2.96 0.22 14.67
C PRO A 64 2.89 -0.18 13.19
N ASP A 65 1.74 0.10 12.57
CA ASP A 65 1.64 0.08 11.11
C ASP A 65 2.66 1.06 10.51
N LYS A 66 3.15 0.78 9.31
CA LYS A 66 4.10 1.63 8.60
C LYS A 66 3.55 2.03 7.24
N LEU A 67 3.88 3.25 6.84
CA LEU A 67 3.68 3.73 5.48
C LEU A 67 5.03 4.18 4.93
N PHE A 68 5.39 3.67 3.76
CA PHE A 68 6.58 4.04 3.02
C PHE A 68 6.17 4.76 1.76
N TYR A 69 6.53 6.02 1.64
CA TYR A 69 6.36 6.81 0.42
C TYR A 69 7.41 6.43 -0.62
N ASN A 70 6.99 6.34 -1.87
CA ASN A 70 7.84 5.97 -3.01
C ASN A 70 8.03 7.18 -3.93
N GLU A 71 9.26 7.61 -4.10
CA GLU A 71 9.65 8.66 -5.02
C GLU A 71 10.55 8.08 -6.12
N GLY A 72 9.91 7.44 -7.12
CA GLY A 72 10.63 6.89 -8.27
C GLY A 72 11.52 5.69 -7.95
N GLY A 73 11.11 4.85 -7.02
CA GLY A 73 11.83 3.65 -6.57
C GLY A 73 12.64 3.87 -5.29
N MET A 74 12.65 5.08 -4.75
CA MET A 74 13.24 5.41 -3.45
C MET A 74 12.13 5.43 -2.40
N PHE A 75 12.24 4.59 -1.38
CA PHE A 75 11.25 4.50 -0.31
C PHE A 75 11.72 5.25 0.94
N SER A 76 10.82 6.03 1.53
CA SER A 76 11.06 6.71 2.81
C SER A 76 9.91 6.43 3.79
N GLU A 77 10.22 6.09 5.03
CA GLU A 77 9.20 5.85 6.06
C GLU A 77 8.50 7.16 6.44
N SER A 78 7.18 7.12 6.53
CA SER A 78 6.37 8.25 6.99
C SER A 78 6.69 8.60 8.43
N ASN A 79 7.00 9.86 8.69
CA ASN A 79 7.21 10.41 10.04
C ASN A 79 5.90 10.81 10.74
N SER A 80 4.73 10.49 10.16
CA SER A 80 3.45 10.83 10.74
C SER A 80 3.23 10.11 12.07
N GLU A 81 2.82 10.86 13.10
CA GLU A 81 2.43 10.30 14.41
C GLU A 81 1.32 9.24 14.28
N LEU A 82 0.56 9.27 13.19
CA LEU A 82 -0.48 8.29 12.90
C LEU A 82 0.08 6.86 12.73
N PHE A 83 1.33 6.74 12.30
CA PHE A 83 2.02 5.47 12.15
C PHE A 83 3.02 5.18 13.27
N GLN A 84 3.35 6.18 14.10
CA GLN A 84 4.31 6.02 15.20
C GLN A 84 3.67 5.67 16.55
N SER A 85 2.37 5.95 16.71
CA SER A 85 1.70 5.74 17.98
C SER A 85 0.86 4.47 17.98
N VAL A 86 1.16 3.62 18.94
CA VAL A 86 0.30 2.59 19.53
C VAL A 86 0.40 1.18 18.95
N SER A 87 0.79 0.29 19.84
CA SER A 87 0.56 -1.15 19.83
C SER A 87 -0.88 -1.48 19.44
N ASN A 88 -1.09 -1.76 18.17
CA ASN A 88 -2.36 -2.25 17.68
C ASN A 88 -2.09 -3.41 16.75
N LEU A 89 -2.76 -4.50 17.04
CA LEU A 89 -2.73 -5.66 16.19
C LEU A 89 -3.57 -5.39 14.94
N SER A 90 -2.94 -4.94 13.87
CA SER A 90 -3.55 -4.72 12.56
C SER A 90 -3.37 -5.96 11.71
N PHE A 91 -4.47 -6.56 11.24
CA PHE A 91 -4.39 -7.77 10.42
C PHE A 91 -4.67 -7.52 8.94
N SER A 92 -5.57 -6.63 8.64
CA SER A 92 -6.08 -6.43 7.29
C SER A 92 -6.22 -4.97 6.98
N THR A 93 -5.97 -4.63 5.73
CA THR A 93 -6.13 -3.27 5.23
C THR A 93 -6.88 -3.27 3.92
N ALA A 94 -7.50 -2.16 3.60
CA ALA A 94 -8.09 -1.92 2.29
C ALA A 94 -7.94 -0.46 1.91
N THR A 95 -7.81 -0.19 0.62
CA THR A 95 -7.74 1.16 0.08
C THR A 95 -8.96 1.52 -0.74
N GLY A 96 -9.29 2.80 -0.75
CA GLY A 96 -10.33 3.37 -1.58
C GLY A 96 -10.55 4.84 -1.23
N ASP A 97 -11.01 5.61 -2.17
CA ASP A 97 -11.32 7.03 -2.00
C ASP A 97 -12.75 7.17 -1.44
N TYR A 98 -12.88 7.14 -0.08
CA TYR A 98 -14.20 7.13 0.58
C TYR A 98 -14.91 8.47 0.53
N ASN A 99 -14.17 9.56 0.51
CA ASN A 99 -14.70 10.93 0.53
C ASN A 99 -14.82 11.53 -0.89
N ARG A 100 -14.30 10.85 -1.91
CA ARG A 100 -14.31 11.22 -3.33
C ARG A 100 -13.52 12.51 -3.63
N ASP A 101 -12.44 12.72 -2.89
CA ASP A 101 -11.53 13.84 -3.16
C ASP A 101 -10.43 13.49 -4.18
N GLY A 102 -10.36 12.22 -4.59
CA GLY A 102 -9.42 11.74 -5.58
C GLY A 102 -8.09 11.26 -5.03
N PHE A 103 -8.00 11.13 -3.71
CA PHE A 103 -6.83 10.55 -3.05
C PHE A 103 -7.22 9.24 -2.39
N PRO A 104 -6.44 8.16 -2.57
CA PRO A 104 -6.73 6.88 -1.94
C PRO A 104 -6.58 6.97 -0.43
N ASP A 105 -7.65 6.61 0.27
CA ASP A 105 -7.66 6.49 1.73
C ASP A 105 -7.39 5.05 2.14
N LEU A 106 -7.00 4.85 3.39
CA LEU A 106 -6.67 3.55 3.93
C LEU A 106 -7.54 3.24 5.15
N VAL A 107 -8.15 2.06 5.17
CA VAL A 107 -8.75 1.50 6.38
C VAL A 107 -7.90 0.35 6.89
N SER A 108 -7.59 0.35 8.18
CA SER A 108 -6.89 -0.75 8.87
C SER A 108 -7.84 -1.41 9.86
N HIS A 109 -8.03 -2.74 9.70
CA HIS A 109 -8.78 -3.55 10.63
C HIS A 109 -7.88 -3.99 11.78
N ARG A 110 -8.32 -3.69 12.99
CA ARG A 110 -7.55 -3.87 14.23
C ARG A 110 -8.30 -4.77 15.20
N VAL A 111 -7.59 -5.69 15.82
CA VAL A 111 -8.17 -6.62 16.78
C VAL A 111 -8.23 -5.99 18.18
N GLY A 112 -9.39 -6.14 18.83
CA GLY A 112 -9.60 -5.67 20.20
C GLY A 112 -9.85 -4.16 20.33
N THR A 113 -9.94 -3.43 19.19
CA THR A 113 -10.21 -1.99 19.18
C THR A 113 -10.98 -1.60 17.90
N TYR A 114 -11.20 -0.29 17.71
CA TYR A 114 -11.88 0.23 16.53
C TYR A 114 -11.01 0.14 15.29
N ALA A 115 -11.63 -0.09 14.12
CA ALA A 115 -10.96 0.08 12.84
C ALA A 115 -10.44 1.52 12.71
N LYS A 116 -9.30 1.68 12.06
CA LYS A 116 -8.67 2.97 11.82
C LYS A 116 -8.90 3.36 10.37
N LEU A 117 -9.48 4.53 10.15
CA LEU A 117 -9.57 5.16 8.83
C LEU A 117 -8.52 6.27 8.77
N LEU A 118 -7.62 6.15 7.82
CA LEU A 118 -6.58 7.12 7.53
C LEU A 118 -6.94 7.81 6.21
N ARG A 119 -7.13 9.11 6.28
CA ARG A 119 -7.41 9.92 5.11
C ARG A 119 -6.12 10.47 4.54
N SER A 120 -5.94 10.32 3.23
CA SER A 120 -4.89 11.02 2.50
C SER A 120 -5.24 12.51 2.38
N GLU A 121 -4.24 13.37 2.53
CA GLU A 121 -4.44 14.80 2.40
C GLU A 121 -4.18 15.23 0.96
N PRO A 122 -5.17 15.88 0.30
CA PRO A 122 -5.00 16.38 -1.05
C PRO A 122 -3.81 17.35 -1.16
N ASN A 123 -3.05 17.17 -2.22
CA ASN A 123 -1.93 18.05 -2.56
C ASN A 123 -2.13 18.78 -3.89
N GLY A 124 -1.69 18.86 -4.84
CA GLY A 124 -1.98 19.48 -6.14
C GLY A 124 -1.84 18.49 -7.30
N ASN A 125 -1.51 17.25 -6.98
CA ASN A 125 -1.31 16.22 -7.98
C ASN A 125 -2.63 15.78 -8.62
N HIS A 126 -2.54 15.43 -9.88
CA HIS A 126 -3.64 14.93 -10.69
C HIS A 126 -3.77 13.43 -10.55
N TRP A 127 -4.93 12.91 -10.91
CA TRP A 127 -5.24 11.49 -10.83
C TRP A 127 -6.29 11.10 -11.87
N ILE A 128 -6.38 9.79 -12.12
CA ILE A 128 -7.45 9.17 -12.90
C ILE A 128 -7.80 7.82 -12.27
N LYS A 129 -9.05 7.42 -12.35
CA LYS A 129 -9.47 6.09 -11.94
C LYS A 129 -10.41 5.44 -12.93
N PHE A 130 -10.33 4.12 -13.00
CA PHE A 130 -11.08 3.32 -13.95
C PHE A 130 -11.97 2.32 -13.23
N TRP A 131 -13.16 2.14 -13.76
CA TRP A 131 -14.03 1.03 -13.45
C TRP A 131 -14.16 0.17 -14.69
N LEU A 132 -13.79 -1.10 -14.59
CA LEU A 132 -13.88 -2.04 -15.70
C LEU A 132 -15.10 -2.94 -15.56
N GLU A 133 -15.75 -3.22 -16.67
CA GLU A 133 -16.84 -4.19 -16.75
C GLU A 133 -16.61 -5.13 -17.94
N GLY A 134 -16.51 -6.43 -17.66
CA GLY A 134 -16.38 -7.45 -18.70
C GLY A 134 -17.71 -7.66 -19.44
N SER A 135 -17.65 -7.69 -20.77
CA SER A 135 -18.82 -7.90 -21.62
C SER A 135 -18.95 -9.36 -22.12
N ILE A 136 -17.83 -10.07 -22.22
CA ILE A 136 -17.76 -11.46 -22.72
C ILE A 136 -17.15 -12.38 -21.65
N SER A 137 -16.14 -11.87 -20.89
CA SER A 137 -15.50 -12.59 -19.82
C SER A 137 -16.24 -12.35 -18.47
N ASN A 138 -15.54 -12.51 -17.33
CA ASN A 138 -16.15 -12.23 -16.04
C ASN A 138 -16.53 -10.73 -15.94
N ARG A 139 -17.69 -10.46 -15.35
CA ARG A 139 -18.29 -9.12 -15.30
C ARG A 139 -17.41 -8.11 -14.55
N ASP A 140 -16.77 -8.57 -13.48
CA ASP A 140 -15.95 -7.71 -12.62
C ASP A 140 -14.55 -7.48 -13.21
N ALA A 141 -14.30 -7.96 -14.43
CA ALA A 141 -13.05 -7.81 -15.18
C ALA A 141 -11.79 -8.29 -14.41
N ILE A 142 -11.96 -9.21 -13.43
CA ILE A 142 -10.84 -9.77 -12.67
C ILE A 142 -9.82 -10.41 -13.60
N GLY A 143 -8.55 -10.07 -13.40
CA GLY A 143 -7.44 -10.48 -14.26
C GLY A 143 -7.17 -9.53 -15.44
N ALA A 144 -7.97 -8.48 -15.62
CA ALA A 144 -7.67 -7.43 -16.59
C ALA A 144 -6.50 -6.56 -16.10
N THR A 145 -5.70 -6.10 -17.04
CA THR A 145 -4.60 -5.16 -16.78
C THR A 145 -4.92 -3.83 -17.44
N ILE A 146 -4.69 -2.74 -16.71
CA ILE A 146 -4.77 -1.37 -17.20
C ILE A 146 -3.36 -0.80 -17.24
N GLU A 147 -3.02 -0.15 -18.34
CA GLU A 147 -1.80 0.63 -18.47
C GLU A 147 -2.15 2.10 -18.69
N VAL A 148 -1.51 2.98 -17.92
CA VAL A 148 -1.63 4.43 -18.04
C VAL A 148 -0.26 5.01 -18.37
N TRP A 149 -0.19 5.82 -19.40
CA TRP A 149 1.03 6.48 -19.84
C TRP A 149 0.96 7.97 -19.58
N VAL A 150 1.92 8.48 -18.80
CA VAL A 150 2.12 9.89 -18.55
C VAL A 150 3.46 10.30 -19.16
N GLY A 151 3.42 10.88 -20.35
CA GLY A 151 4.62 11.10 -21.14
C GLY A 151 5.28 9.77 -21.54
N GLU A 152 6.51 9.55 -21.09
CA GLU A 152 7.27 8.30 -21.34
C GLU A 152 7.15 7.28 -20.20
N ASN A 153 6.51 7.66 -19.09
CA ASN A 153 6.33 6.80 -17.92
C ASN A 153 5.05 6.00 -18.02
N ALA A 154 5.15 4.69 -17.80
CA ALA A 154 4.02 3.78 -17.78
C ALA A 154 3.76 3.27 -16.36
N GLN A 155 2.51 3.27 -15.97
CA GLN A 155 2.01 2.60 -14.78
C GLN A 155 1.09 1.45 -15.21
N SER A 156 1.13 0.33 -14.49
CA SER A 156 0.29 -0.84 -14.79
C SER A 156 -0.37 -1.35 -13.51
N ARG A 157 -1.66 -1.66 -13.59
CA ARG A 157 -2.44 -2.28 -12.50
C ARG A 157 -3.19 -3.48 -13.05
N MET A 158 -3.29 -4.52 -12.23
CA MET A 158 -4.11 -5.69 -12.53
C MET A 158 -5.25 -5.77 -11.52
N LEU A 159 -6.47 -6.01 -12.00
CA LEU A 159 -7.62 -6.21 -11.12
C LEU A 159 -7.58 -7.57 -10.45
N PHE A 160 -7.61 -7.59 -9.12
CA PHE A 160 -7.63 -8.80 -8.31
C PHE A 160 -8.97 -9.00 -7.60
N ALA A 161 -9.27 -10.26 -7.28
CA ALA A 161 -10.37 -10.64 -6.39
C ALA A 161 -9.77 -11.11 -5.06
N GLY A 162 -9.63 -10.18 -4.13
CA GLY A 162 -8.96 -10.40 -2.85
C GLY A 162 -7.50 -9.96 -2.90
N GLU A 163 -7.18 -9.04 -2.04
CA GLU A 163 -5.84 -8.46 -1.87
C GLU A 163 -5.57 -8.35 -0.39
N ASN A 164 -4.30 -8.32 -0.03
CA ASN A 164 -3.88 -8.25 1.36
C ASN A 164 -4.35 -9.47 2.19
N TYR A 165 -4.07 -9.47 3.47
CA TYR A 165 -4.56 -10.52 4.35
C TYR A 165 -6.02 -10.27 4.73
N LEU A 166 -6.96 -11.11 4.25
CA LEU A 166 -8.42 -11.02 4.48
C LEU A 166 -9.06 -9.68 4.05
N GLY A 167 -8.45 -9.00 3.09
CA GLY A 167 -8.91 -7.70 2.60
C GLY A 167 -9.26 -7.70 1.12
N GLN A 168 -9.91 -6.63 0.70
CA GLN A 168 -10.20 -6.32 -0.69
C GLN A 168 -10.18 -4.80 -0.86
N ASN A 169 -9.37 -4.33 -1.79
CA ASN A 169 -9.34 -2.92 -2.16
C ASN A 169 -10.58 -2.52 -2.97
N SER A 170 -10.74 -1.24 -3.20
CA SER A 170 -11.77 -0.72 -4.11
C SER A 170 -11.62 -1.35 -5.50
N HIS A 171 -12.75 -1.64 -6.18
CA HIS A 171 -12.75 -2.04 -7.59
C HIS A 171 -12.40 -0.89 -8.57
N TRP A 172 -12.27 0.33 -8.06
CA TRP A 172 -11.75 1.44 -8.84
C TRP A 172 -10.23 1.36 -8.84
N GLU A 173 -9.66 1.08 -10.02
CA GLU A 173 -8.21 1.15 -10.21
C GLU A 173 -7.79 2.61 -10.31
N HIS A 174 -6.96 3.02 -9.38
CA HIS A 174 -6.52 4.39 -9.21
C HIS A 174 -5.09 4.60 -9.70
N PHE A 175 -4.85 5.73 -10.37
CA PHE A 175 -3.54 6.13 -10.88
C PHE A 175 -3.31 7.60 -10.56
N GLY A 176 -2.27 7.90 -9.79
CA GLY A 176 -1.73 9.25 -9.68
C GLY A 176 -0.99 9.64 -10.95
N LEU A 177 -1.06 10.91 -11.31
CA LEU A 177 -0.48 11.45 -12.53
C LEU A 177 0.60 12.51 -12.25
N GLY A 178 0.83 12.81 -10.97
CA GLY A 178 1.74 13.87 -10.56
C GLY A 178 1.22 15.27 -10.88
N GLU A 179 2.12 16.22 -10.96
CA GLU A 179 1.80 17.63 -11.25
C GLU A 179 1.41 17.86 -12.72
N THR A 180 1.71 16.91 -13.59
CA THR A 180 1.50 17.04 -15.04
C THR A 180 0.47 16.03 -15.52
N ALA A 181 -0.74 16.51 -15.84
CA ALA A 181 -1.77 15.77 -16.57
C ALA A 181 -2.15 16.51 -17.85
#